data_8c8cd6f9b7bedecd6cdc77b62d4f6cc4
#
_entry.id   8c8cd6f9b7bedecd6cdc77b62d4f6cc4
#
_cell.length_a   1.000
_cell.length_b   1.000
_cell.length_c   1.000
_cell.angle_alpha   90.00
_cell.angle_beta   90.00
_cell.angle_gamma   90.00
#
_symmetry.space_group_name_H-M   'P 1'
#
loop_
_entity.id
_entity.type
_entity.pdbx_description
1 polymer ?
#
loop_
_entity_poly.entity_id
_entity_poly.type
_entity_poly.pdbx_seq_one_letter_code
_entity_poly.pdbx_strand_id
1 'polypeptide(L)'
;VRRGSLITAVVVVSCFIAGIFLSDYIRSKEHPDKISLDQLSSEAQISMQDLLGKPSPDFSLMDVSGQRRNVSEWKGKVLAINFWATWCPPCLEEIPHFIKLQDKYGHQGLQFLGIALESVDEVLGFANEHGINYPLLVGEQEVIKLAGKFGNYSGGLPYTVILDRNGHISFIKKGPLSVTEAEQVITSLL
;
A
#
# COMPACT_ATOMS: atom_id res chain seq x y z
N VAL A 1 10.93 -23.15 -75.14
CA VAL A 1 11.72 -23.28 -73.87
C VAL A 1 11.58 -22.07 -72.95
N ARG A 2 10.50 -21.23 -73.01
CA ARG A 2 10.41 -20.00 -72.18
C ARG A 2 9.25 -19.94 -71.17
N ARG A 3 8.37 -20.96 -71.09
CA ARG A 3 7.18 -20.94 -70.17
C ARG A 3 7.48 -21.56 -68.79
N GLY A 4 8.47 -22.42 -68.62
CA GLY A 4 8.79 -23.03 -67.32
C GLY A 4 9.50 -22.05 -66.35
N SER A 5 10.30 -21.12 -66.84
CA SER A 5 11.07 -20.18 -66.01
C SER A 5 10.20 -19.10 -65.33
N LEU A 6 9.09 -18.72 -65.94
CA LEU A 6 8.17 -17.72 -65.37
C LEU A 6 7.33 -18.31 -64.22
N ILE A 7 6.91 -19.57 -64.35
CA ILE A 7 6.10 -20.26 -63.32
C ILE A 7 6.94 -20.52 -62.06
N THR A 8 8.20 -20.93 -62.21
CA THR A 8 9.12 -21.13 -61.07
C THR A 8 9.43 -19.81 -60.36
N ALA A 9 9.59 -18.71 -61.08
CA ALA A 9 9.82 -17.39 -60.46
C ALA A 9 8.60 -16.91 -59.66
N VAL A 10 7.40 -17.10 -60.16
CA VAL A 10 6.15 -16.69 -59.47
C VAL A 10 5.92 -17.52 -58.19
N VAL A 11 6.18 -18.83 -58.23
CA VAL A 11 6.05 -19.71 -57.06
C VAL A 11 7.05 -19.34 -55.96
N VAL A 12 8.29 -19.04 -56.30
CA VAL A 12 9.33 -18.64 -55.31
C VAL A 12 8.99 -17.31 -54.68
N VAL A 13 8.53 -16.33 -55.43
CA VAL A 13 8.12 -15.01 -54.89
C VAL A 13 6.90 -15.15 -53.99
N SER A 14 5.93 -15.97 -54.36
CA SER A 14 4.73 -16.25 -53.55
C SER A 14 5.08 -16.91 -52.20
N CYS A 15 6.02 -17.87 -52.19
CA CYS A 15 6.50 -18.51 -50.96
C CYS A 15 7.26 -17.54 -50.07
N PHE A 16 8.05 -16.61 -50.61
CA PHE A 16 8.75 -15.58 -49.85
C PHE A 16 7.78 -14.60 -49.19
N ILE A 17 6.77 -14.14 -49.92
CA ILE A 17 5.76 -13.22 -49.38
C ILE A 17 4.93 -13.91 -48.30
N ALA A 18 4.51 -15.17 -48.49
CA ALA A 18 3.80 -15.95 -47.47
C ALA A 18 4.67 -16.18 -46.21
N GLY A 19 5.98 -16.41 -46.37
CA GLY A 19 6.92 -16.53 -45.29
C GLY A 19 7.06 -15.25 -44.42
N ILE A 20 7.09 -14.09 -45.08
CA ILE A 20 7.15 -12.79 -44.39
C ILE A 20 5.84 -12.55 -43.64
N PHE A 21 4.68 -12.75 -44.23
CA PHE A 21 3.40 -12.60 -43.55
C PHE A 21 3.19 -13.59 -42.41
N LEU A 22 3.67 -14.84 -42.56
CA LEU A 22 3.62 -15.82 -41.48
C LEU A 22 4.59 -15.46 -40.32
N SER A 23 5.77 -14.94 -40.62
CA SER A 23 6.74 -14.44 -39.64
C SER A 23 6.17 -13.27 -38.83
N ASP A 24 5.53 -12.30 -39.48
CA ASP A 24 4.91 -11.18 -38.81
C ASP A 24 3.66 -11.61 -38.02
N TYR A 25 2.88 -12.56 -38.53
CA TYR A 25 1.75 -13.14 -37.81
C TYR A 25 2.17 -13.93 -36.55
N ILE A 26 3.23 -14.70 -36.65
CA ILE A 26 3.79 -15.43 -35.49
C ILE A 26 4.38 -14.43 -34.49
N ARG A 27 5.10 -13.40 -34.96
CA ARG A 27 5.69 -12.36 -34.10
C ARG A 27 4.64 -11.54 -33.37
N SER A 28 3.48 -11.32 -33.99
CA SER A 28 2.35 -10.62 -33.34
C SER A 28 1.61 -11.48 -32.30
N LYS A 29 1.75 -12.80 -32.35
CA LYS A 29 1.13 -13.72 -31.37
C LYS A 29 2.05 -14.08 -30.21
N GLU A 30 3.36 -13.81 -30.27
CA GLU A 30 4.32 -14.22 -29.26
C GLU A 30 4.54 -13.21 -28.10
N HIS A 31 3.80 -12.11 -28.06
CA HIS A 31 3.85 -11.22 -26.90
C HIS A 31 2.44 -10.86 -26.43
N PRO A 32 1.78 -11.71 -25.62
CA PRO A 32 0.87 -11.16 -24.64
C PRO A 32 1.78 -10.42 -23.63
N ASP A 33 1.57 -9.13 -23.50
CA ASP A 33 2.22 -8.17 -22.63
C ASP A 33 2.96 -8.80 -21.46
N LYS A 34 4.27 -8.99 -21.59
CA LYS A 34 5.13 -9.15 -20.43
C LYS A 34 5.15 -7.78 -19.74
N ILE A 35 4.17 -7.56 -18.86
CA ILE A 35 4.23 -6.46 -17.91
C ILE A 35 5.58 -6.59 -17.22
N SER A 36 6.51 -5.66 -17.48
CA SER A 36 7.82 -5.71 -16.86
C SER A 36 7.66 -5.45 -15.37
N LEU A 37 8.49 -6.07 -14.54
CA LEU A 37 8.52 -5.81 -13.09
C LEU A 37 8.72 -4.32 -12.80
N ASP A 38 9.42 -3.60 -13.69
CA ASP A 38 9.61 -2.15 -13.62
C ASP A 38 8.31 -1.37 -13.89
N GLN A 39 7.43 -1.86 -14.76
CA GLN A 39 6.12 -1.26 -14.98
C GLN A 39 5.19 -1.47 -13.80
N LEU A 40 5.17 -2.68 -13.21
CA LEU A 40 4.40 -2.96 -11.99
C LEU A 40 4.88 -2.14 -10.79
N SER A 41 6.20 -1.96 -10.65
CA SER A 41 6.77 -1.11 -9.60
C SER A 41 6.48 0.38 -9.83
N SER A 42 6.48 0.82 -11.07
CA SER A 42 6.13 2.18 -11.48
C SER A 42 4.65 2.49 -11.25
N GLU A 43 3.74 1.58 -11.60
CA GLU A 43 2.30 1.72 -11.33
C GLU A 43 1.99 1.72 -9.83
N ALA A 44 2.67 0.88 -9.03
CA ALA A 44 2.54 0.88 -7.59
C ALA A 44 3.07 2.19 -6.95
N GLN A 45 4.15 2.76 -7.47
CA GLN A 45 4.69 4.05 -7.01
C GLN A 45 3.79 5.22 -7.43
N ILE A 46 3.24 5.22 -8.63
CA ILE A 46 2.28 6.22 -9.11
C ILE A 46 1.04 6.22 -8.21
N SER A 47 0.52 5.05 -7.83
CA SER A 47 -0.66 4.94 -6.98
C SER A 47 -0.46 5.53 -5.58
N MET A 48 0.73 5.44 -4.99
CA MET A 48 1.03 6.05 -3.68
C MET A 48 1.14 7.58 -3.76
N GLN A 49 1.76 8.11 -4.81
CA GLN A 49 1.84 9.55 -5.06
C GLN A 49 0.46 10.14 -5.35
N ASP A 50 -0.39 9.41 -6.07
CA ASP A 50 -1.76 9.83 -6.37
C ASP A 50 -2.67 9.91 -5.12
N LEU A 51 -2.30 9.23 -4.03
CA LEU A 51 -3.04 9.27 -2.76
C LEU A 51 -2.70 10.50 -1.91
N LEU A 52 -1.50 11.08 -2.08
CA LEU A 52 -1.13 12.28 -1.32
C LEU A 52 -2.05 13.46 -1.66
N GLY A 53 -2.51 14.15 -0.63
CA GLY A 53 -3.48 15.24 -0.73
C GLY A 53 -4.94 14.79 -0.95
N LYS A 54 -5.21 13.50 -1.11
CA LYS A 54 -6.58 12.99 -1.21
C LYS A 54 -7.20 12.80 0.17
N PRO A 55 -8.53 12.90 0.28
CA PRO A 55 -9.21 12.56 1.52
C PRO A 55 -9.00 11.08 1.86
N SER A 56 -8.85 10.81 3.16
CA SER A 56 -8.79 9.43 3.68
C SER A 56 -10.04 8.65 3.28
N PRO A 57 -9.91 7.36 2.94
CA PRO A 57 -11.07 6.47 2.89
C PRO A 57 -11.84 6.51 4.21
N ASP A 58 -13.17 6.50 4.14
CA ASP A 58 -13.99 6.24 5.31
C ASP A 58 -13.91 4.74 5.66
N PHE A 59 -13.77 4.45 6.97
CA PHE A 59 -13.72 3.08 7.46
C PHE A 59 -14.20 2.95 8.90
N SER A 60 -14.63 1.76 9.24
CA SER A 60 -14.95 1.35 10.61
C SER A 60 -14.42 -0.05 10.86
N LEU A 61 -13.72 -0.22 11.98
CA LEU A 61 -13.19 -1.50 12.46
C LEU A 61 -13.56 -1.71 13.93
N MET A 62 -13.45 -2.93 14.40
CA MET A 62 -13.58 -3.26 15.83
C MET A 62 -12.31 -2.84 16.55
N ASP A 63 -12.44 -2.25 17.74
CA ASP A 63 -11.31 -2.06 18.63
C ASP A 63 -11.12 -3.28 19.56
N VAL A 64 -10.02 -3.26 20.30
CA VAL A 64 -9.69 -4.34 21.25
C VAL A 64 -10.70 -4.50 22.41
N SER A 65 -11.61 -3.55 22.61
CA SER A 65 -12.70 -3.64 23.58
C SER A 65 -14.00 -4.22 22.99
N GLY A 66 -14.00 -4.53 21.68
CA GLY A 66 -15.16 -5.02 20.95
C GLY A 66 -16.13 -3.92 20.51
N GLN A 67 -15.71 -2.65 20.55
CA GLN A 67 -16.51 -1.53 20.05
C GLN A 67 -16.15 -1.23 18.60
N ARG A 68 -17.16 -0.93 17.78
CA ARG A 68 -16.93 -0.48 16.39
C ARG A 68 -16.58 1.01 16.39
N ARG A 69 -15.39 1.30 15.92
CA ARG A 69 -14.85 2.66 15.86
C ARG A 69 -14.81 3.15 14.42
N ASN A 70 -15.19 4.38 14.19
CA ASN A 70 -15.13 5.01 12.87
C ASN A 70 -14.03 6.06 12.82
N VAL A 71 -13.35 6.19 11.68
CA VAL A 71 -12.24 7.15 11.49
C VAL A 71 -12.67 8.61 11.78
N SER A 72 -13.93 8.93 11.59
CA SER A 72 -14.49 10.25 11.87
C SER A 72 -14.41 10.70 13.33
N GLU A 73 -14.20 9.76 14.26
CA GLU A 73 -14.02 10.06 15.69
C GLU A 73 -12.74 10.88 15.96
N TRP A 74 -11.77 10.79 15.07
CA TRP A 74 -10.49 11.51 15.16
C TRP A 74 -10.41 12.72 14.24
N LYS A 75 -11.53 13.18 13.72
CA LYS A 75 -11.59 14.36 12.86
C LYS A 75 -11.03 15.61 13.57
N GLY A 76 -10.26 16.41 12.86
CA GLY A 76 -9.62 17.61 13.41
C GLY A 76 -8.25 17.35 14.07
N LYS A 77 -7.82 16.09 14.15
CA LYS A 77 -6.49 15.71 14.66
C LYS A 77 -5.54 15.38 13.50
N VAL A 78 -4.25 15.53 13.74
CA VAL A 78 -3.22 14.87 12.94
C VAL A 78 -3.28 13.39 13.31
N LEU A 79 -3.70 12.54 12.37
CA LEU A 79 -3.95 11.12 12.63
C LEU A 79 -2.85 10.26 12.00
N ALA A 80 -2.04 9.61 12.83
CA ALA A 80 -1.01 8.68 12.39
C ALA A 80 -1.54 7.23 12.47
N ILE A 81 -1.93 6.68 11.32
CA ILE A 81 -2.44 5.32 11.17
C ILE A 81 -1.28 4.39 10.87
N ASN A 82 -1.05 3.41 11.75
CA ASN A 82 -0.01 2.40 11.56
C ASN A 82 -0.64 1.00 11.43
N PHE A 83 -0.40 0.34 10.29
CA PHE A 83 -0.76 -1.06 10.05
C PHE A 83 0.40 -1.93 10.53
N TRP A 84 0.11 -2.85 11.44
CA TRP A 84 1.12 -3.64 12.15
C TRP A 84 0.62 -5.04 12.55
N ALA A 85 1.49 -5.84 13.17
CA ALA A 85 1.14 -7.12 13.77
C ALA A 85 2.14 -7.50 14.86
N THR A 86 1.75 -8.34 15.83
CA THR A 86 2.62 -8.78 16.93
C THR A 86 3.76 -9.69 16.45
N TRP A 87 3.56 -10.39 15.35
CA TRP A 87 4.57 -11.25 14.69
C TRP A 87 5.48 -10.50 13.71
N CYS A 88 5.38 -9.17 13.61
CA CYS A 88 6.16 -8.35 12.69
C CYS A 88 7.31 -7.65 13.45
N PRO A 89 8.56 -8.18 13.45
CA PRO A 89 9.64 -7.63 14.25
C PRO A 89 9.90 -6.13 14.02
N PRO A 90 9.98 -5.61 12.77
CA PRO A 90 10.19 -4.18 12.57
C PRO A 90 9.02 -3.31 13.04
N CYS A 91 7.78 -3.86 13.13
CA CYS A 91 6.65 -3.15 13.71
C CYS A 91 6.85 -2.93 15.21
N LEU A 92 7.38 -3.96 15.91
CA LEU A 92 7.60 -3.91 17.36
C LEU A 92 8.66 -2.88 17.74
N GLU A 93 9.64 -2.65 16.88
CA GLU A 93 10.68 -1.65 17.09
C GLU A 93 10.14 -0.21 17.06
N GLU A 94 9.05 0.05 16.30
CA GLU A 94 8.46 1.39 16.17
C GLU A 94 7.54 1.75 17.35
N ILE A 95 6.84 0.78 17.91
CA ILE A 95 5.77 0.99 18.91
C ILE A 95 6.24 1.83 20.10
N PRO A 96 7.42 1.58 20.73
CA PRO A 96 7.90 2.43 21.83
C PRO A 96 8.12 3.89 21.43
N HIS A 97 8.44 4.14 20.17
CA HIS A 97 8.62 5.49 19.64
C HIS A 97 7.26 6.20 19.47
N PHE A 98 6.26 5.47 18.96
CA PHE A 98 4.91 6.01 18.79
C PHE A 98 4.23 6.32 20.12
N ILE A 99 4.44 5.48 21.16
CA ILE A 99 3.99 5.75 22.53
C ILE A 99 4.55 7.09 23.02
N LYS A 100 5.86 7.32 22.88
CA LYS A 100 6.51 8.57 23.29
C LYS A 100 6.01 9.78 22.50
N LEU A 101 5.78 9.63 21.18
CA LEU A 101 5.24 10.71 20.36
C LEU A 101 3.78 11.01 20.72
N GLN A 102 2.97 9.99 21.03
CA GLN A 102 1.60 10.15 21.50
C GLN A 102 1.57 10.93 22.82
N ASP A 103 2.41 10.57 23.78
CA ASP A 103 2.53 11.29 25.06
C ASP A 103 2.95 12.74 24.84
N LYS A 104 3.94 12.95 23.98
CA LYS A 104 4.52 14.28 23.76
C LYS A 104 3.58 15.23 23.01
N TYR A 105 2.86 14.75 22.02
CA TYR A 105 2.10 15.59 21.08
C TYR A 105 0.59 15.38 21.13
N GLY A 106 0.08 14.39 21.88
CA GLY A 106 -1.35 14.10 21.96
C GLY A 106 -2.19 15.30 22.40
N HIS A 107 -1.69 16.09 23.37
CA HIS A 107 -2.33 17.30 23.85
C HIS A 107 -2.31 18.45 22.82
N GLN A 108 -1.47 18.38 21.78
CA GLN A 108 -1.39 19.33 20.68
C GLN A 108 -2.26 18.92 19.49
N GLY A 109 -2.93 17.76 19.58
CA GLY A 109 -3.83 17.29 18.54
C GLY A 109 -3.29 16.14 17.69
N LEU A 110 -2.18 15.51 18.08
CA LEU A 110 -1.77 14.22 17.49
C LEU A 110 -2.66 13.08 18.02
N GLN A 111 -2.94 12.13 17.16
CA GLN A 111 -3.49 10.83 17.53
C GLN A 111 -2.82 9.72 16.73
N PHE A 112 -2.19 8.76 17.40
CA PHE A 112 -1.84 7.49 16.79
C PHE A 112 -3.04 6.55 16.79
N LEU A 113 -3.14 5.73 15.76
CA LEU A 113 -4.13 4.67 15.60
C LEU A 113 -3.42 3.43 15.07
N GLY A 114 -3.27 2.42 15.91
CA GLY A 114 -2.73 1.13 15.49
C GLY A 114 -3.84 0.27 14.88
N ILE A 115 -3.61 -0.24 13.68
CA ILE A 115 -4.53 -1.17 13.01
C ILE A 115 -3.80 -2.50 12.85
N ALA A 116 -4.16 -3.48 13.67
CA ALA A 116 -3.51 -4.76 13.72
C ALA A 116 -4.15 -5.79 12.79
N LEU A 117 -3.32 -6.51 12.04
CA LEU A 117 -3.72 -7.63 11.17
C LEU A 117 -3.71 -8.93 11.99
N GLU A 118 -4.55 -8.98 13.03
CA GLU A 118 -4.64 -10.10 13.98
C GLU A 118 -5.95 -10.08 14.75
N SER A 119 -6.15 -11.11 15.58
CA SER A 119 -7.28 -11.23 16.51
C SER A 119 -7.15 -10.28 17.71
N VAL A 120 -8.28 -10.05 18.39
CA VAL A 120 -8.34 -9.19 19.59
C VAL A 120 -7.43 -9.72 20.70
N ASP A 121 -7.44 -11.03 20.96
CA ASP A 121 -6.73 -11.62 22.13
C ASP A 121 -5.21 -11.44 22.02
N GLU A 122 -4.63 -11.62 20.84
CA GLU A 122 -3.20 -11.44 20.55
C GLU A 122 -2.79 -9.99 20.77
N VAL A 123 -3.55 -9.06 20.18
CA VAL A 123 -3.26 -7.62 20.25
C VAL A 123 -3.44 -7.07 21.66
N LEU A 124 -4.50 -7.47 22.38
CA LEU A 124 -4.79 -6.99 23.72
C LEU A 124 -3.71 -7.43 24.72
N GLY A 125 -3.26 -8.69 24.64
CA GLY A 125 -2.16 -9.20 25.45
C GLY A 125 -0.89 -8.37 25.26
N PHE A 126 -0.49 -8.17 24.02
CA PHE A 126 0.68 -7.37 23.65
C PHE A 126 0.55 -5.90 24.11
N ALA A 127 -0.61 -5.28 23.88
CA ALA A 127 -0.84 -3.88 24.24
C ALA A 127 -0.69 -3.61 25.73
N ASN A 128 -1.20 -4.53 26.56
CA ASN A 128 -1.09 -4.44 28.03
C ASN A 128 0.38 -4.61 28.50
N GLU A 129 1.11 -5.54 27.91
CA GLU A 129 2.51 -5.81 28.24
C GLU A 129 3.42 -4.61 27.88
N HIS A 130 3.16 -3.97 26.74
CA HIS A 130 4.02 -2.91 26.19
C HIS A 130 3.52 -1.50 26.50
N GLY A 131 2.38 -1.34 27.20
CA GLY A 131 1.85 -0.06 27.63
C GLY A 131 1.43 0.85 26.46
N ILE A 132 0.82 0.30 25.41
CA ILE A 132 0.34 1.09 24.28
C ILE A 132 -0.75 2.06 24.76
N ASN A 133 -0.54 3.35 24.53
CA ASN A 133 -1.35 4.47 25.04
C ASN A 133 -2.24 5.13 23.99
N TYR A 134 -2.50 4.45 22.87
CA TYR A 134 -3.34 4.92 21.78
C TYR A 134 -4.34 3.82 21.33
N PRO A 135 -5.45 4.19 20.65
CA PRO A 135 -6.43 3.23 20.19
C PRO A 135 -5.87 2.17 19.26
N LEU A 136 -6.31 0.93 19.45
CA LEU A 136 -5.97 -0.22 18.63
C LEU A 136 -7.25 -0.78 17.99
N LEU A 137 -7.24 -0.85 16.66
CA LEU A 137 -8.26 -1.52 15.86
C LEU A 137 -7.70 -2.85 15.36
N VAL A 138 -8.57 -3.82 15.19
CA VAL A 138 -8.19 -5.20 14.87
C VAL A 138 -9.05 -5.77 13.75
N GLY A 139 -8.51 -6.74 13.05
CA GLY A 139 -9.21 -7.51 12.04
C GLY A 139 -8.23 -8.19 11.09
N GLU A 140 -8.74 -9.09 10.27
CA GLU A 140 -7.95 -9.82 9.28
C GLU A 140 -8.25 -9.30 7.87
N GLN A 141 -9.26 -9.86 7.21
CA GLN A 141 -9.63 -9.50 5.83
C GLN A 141 -10.05 -8.03 5.68
N GLU A 142 -10.69 -7.46 6.70
CA GLU A 142 -11.11 -6.06 6.70
C GLU A 142 -9.90 -5.12 6.74
N VAL A 143 -8.87 -5.47 7.52
CA VAL A 143 -7.62 -4.71 7.62
C VAL A 143 -6.82 -4.78 6.32
N ILE A 144 -6.71 -5.97 5.68
CA ILE A 144 -6.06 -6.13 4.38
C ILE A 144 -6.74 -5.24 3.32
N LYS A 145 -8.08 -5.29 3.25
CA LYS A 145 -8.84 -4.46 2.30
C LYS A 145 -8.66 -2.96 2.57
N LEU A 146 -8.62 -2.58 3.84
CA LEU A 146 -8.40 -1.19 4.23
C LEU A 146 -6.99 -0.73 3.88
N ALA A 147 -5.96 -1.51 4.18
CA ALA A 147 -4.58 -1.23 3.81
C ALA A 147 -4.43 -1.03 2.29
N GLY A 148 -5.13 -1.85 1.48
CA GLY A 148 -5.22 -1.68 0.03
C GLY A 148 -5.82 -0.34 -0.39
N LYS A 149 -6.86 0.16 0.30
CA LYS A 149 -7.42 1.49 0.02
C LYS A 149 -6.44 2.64 0.32
N PHE A 150 -5.49 2.42 1.21
CA PHE A 150 -4.37 3.33 1.49
C PHE A 150 -3.13 3.08 0.62
N GLY A 151 -3.22 2.21 -0.40
CA GLY A 151 -2.14 1.94 -1.35
C GLY A 151 -1.22 0.77 -0.98
N ASN A 152 -1.45 0.10 0.15
CA ASN A 152 -0.68 -1.09 0.54
C ASN A 152 -1.23 -2.36 -0.12
N TYR A 153 -1.15 -2.44 -1.43
CA TYR A 153 -1.63 -3.61 -2.19
C TYR A 153 -0.79 -4.88 -1.95
N SER A 154 0.47 -4.71 -1.53
CA SER A 154 1.37 -5.84 -1.24
C SER A 154 1.17 -6.45 0.14
N GLY A 155 0.38 -5.81 1.02
CA GLY A 155 0.17 -6.24 2.41
C GLY A 155 1.43 -6.21 3.28
N GLY A 156 2.49 -5.47 2.86
CA GLY A 156 3.73 -5.37 3.63
C GLY A 156 3.54 -4.58 4.92
N LEU A 157 4.17 -5.06 6.01
CA LEU A 157 4.17 -4.41 7.33
C LEU A 157 5.60 -4.06 7.77
N PRO A 158 5.78 -3.00 8.56
CA PRO A 158 4.79 -1.99 8.90
C PRO A 158 4.42 -1.09 7.72
N TYR A 159 3.27 -0.44 7.83
CA TYR A 159 2.83 0.55 6.85
C TYR A 159 2.15 1.71 7.57
N THR A 160 2.65 2.93 7.38
CA THR A 160 2.17 4.11 8.11
C THR A 160 1.61 5.15 7.16
N VAL A 161 0.44 5.68 7.48
CA VAL A 161 -0.21 6.79 6.78
C VAL A 161 -0.49 7.90 7.79
N ILE A 162 -0.10 9.14 7.47
CA ILE A 162 -0.40 10.29 8.33
C ILE A 162 -1.38 11.21 7.60
N LEU A 163 -2.48 11.51 8.28
CA LEU A 163 -3.50 12.43 7.80
C LEU A 163 -3.33 13.80 8.48
N ASP A 164 -3.58 14.86 7.73
CA ASP A 164 -3.68 16.19 8.28
C ASP A 164 -4.99 16.38 9.08
N ARG A 165 -5.17 17.56 9.69
CA ARG A 165 -6.38 17.90 10.48
C ARG A 165 -7.67 17.92 9.66
N ASN A 166 -7.58 18.02 8.32
CA ASN A 166 -8.72 17.98 7.40
C ASN A 166 -9.03 16.54 6.96
N GLY A 167 -8.21 15.57 7.35
CA GLY A 167 -8.35 14.16 6.97
C GLY A 167 -7.79 13.84 5.59
N HIS A 168 -6.88 14.67 5.05
CA HIS A 168 -6.18 14.37 3.80
C HIS A 168 -4.87 13.63 4.08
N ILE A 169 -4.54 12.71 3.21
CA ILE A 169 -3.31 11.90 3.28
C ILE A 169 -2.11 12.82 3.02
N SER A 170 -1.30 13.08 4.03
CA SER A 170 -0.13 13.96 3.94
C SER A 170 1.19 13.21 3.85
N PHE A 171 1.22 11.95 4.32
CA PHE A 171 2.43 11.13 4.32
C PHE A 171 2.09 9.65 4.25
N ILE A 172 2.92 8.90 3.52
CA ILE A 172 2.83 7.43 3.43
C ILE A 172 4.23 6.85 3.56
N LYS A 173 4.39 5.84 4.42
CA LYS A 173 5.63 5.06 4.59
C LYS A 173 5.36 3.58 4.47
N LYS A 174 6.07 2.93 3.56
CA LYS A 174 6.17 1.48 3.47
C LYS A 174 7.44 1.04 4.18
N GLY A 175 7.33 0.09 5.10
CA GLY A 175 8.43 -0.33 5.96
C GLY A 175 8.61 0.59 7.17
N PRO A 176 9.67 0.35 7.96
CA PRO A 176 9.89 1.03 9.23
C PRO A 176 9.96 2.56 9.11
N LEU A 177 9.29 3.25 10.03
CA LEU A 177 9.29 4.71 10.14
C LEU A 177 10.17 5.11 11.33
N SER A 178 11.29 5.81 11.05
CA SER A 178 12.16 6.28 12.12
C SER A 178 11.49 7.35 12.98
N VAL A 179 11.88 7.42 14.26
CA VAL A 179 11.33 8.42 15.19
C VAL A 179 11.55 9.85 14.68
N THR A 180 12.70 10.14 14.11
CA THR A 180 13.04 11.46 13.57
C THR A 180 12.13 11.84 12.38
N GLU A 181 11.93 10.91 11.46
CA GLU A 181 11.07 11.13 10.30
C GLU A 181 9.60 11.29 10.73
N ALA A 182 9.12 10.44 11.64
CA ALA A 182 7.78 10.55 12.20
C ALA A 182 7.55 11.90 12.87
N GLU A 183 8.48 12.31 13.74
CA GLU A 183 8.38 13.57 14.48
C GLU A 183 8.40 14.80 13.56
N GLN A 184 9.27 14.81 12.53
CA GLN A 184 9.34 15.88 11.54
C GLN A 184 8.01 16.05 10.80
N VAL A 185 7.44 14.94 10.31
CA VAL A 185 6.15 14.98 9.59
C VAL A 185 5.03 15.44 10.52
N ILE A 186 4.91 14.84 11.71
CA ILE A 186 3.87 15.15 12.68
C ILE A 186 3.92 16.63 13.06
N THR A 187 5.09 17.14 13.43
CA THR A 187 5.23 18.55 13.87
C THR A 187 4.96 19.55 12.76
N SER A 188 5.16 19.19 11.50
CA SER A 188 4.82 20.04 10.36
C SER A 188 3.31 20.17 10.11
N LEU A 189 2.50 19.26 10.68
CA LEU A 189 1.04 19.20 10.51
C LEU A 189 0.27 19.69 11.75
N LEU A 190 0.94 19.78 12.92
CA LEU A 190 0.35 20.27 14.18
C LEU A 190 0.17 21.78 14.19
#